data_86dc3891fb50bc963dd8bcdd45105741
#
_entry.id   86dc3891fb50bc963dd8bcdd45105741
#
_cell.length_a   1.000
_cell.length_b   1.000
_cell.length_c   1.000
_cell.angle_alpha   90.00
_cell.angle_beta   90.00
_cell.angle_gamma   90.00
#
_symmetry.space_group_name_H-M   'P 1'
#
loop_
_entity.id
_entity.type
_entity.pdbx_description
1 polymer ?
#
loop_
_entity_poly.entity_id
_entity_poly.type
_entity_poly.pdbx_seq_one_letter_code
_entity_poly.pdbx_strand_id
1 'polypeptide(L)'
;VLAGLVIIGVYQLVQKNGSDNTNEQTEHVVMPKTEVRPVSDDLDNDGVLDVKEKELGLSNRNYDTDGDGLTDKQELDTYNTDPTNTDSDGDGYADGYEVMNGFNPAGDGKLPEDTK
;
A
#
# COMPACT_ATOMS: atom_id res chain seq x y z
N VAL A 1 20.96 24.91 -8.42
CA VAL A 1 20.42 26.22 -8.85
C VAL A 1 20.55 26.42 -10.36
N LEU A 2 21.21 25.53 -11.09
CA LEU A 2 21.39 25.66 -12.54
C LEU A 2 20.32 24.93 -13.38
N ALA A 3 19.43 24.13 -12.76
CA ALA A 3 18.39 23.38 -13.46
C ALA A 3 17.17 24.23 -13.88
N GLY A 4 16.98 25.42 -13.29
CA GLY A 4 15.86 26.29 -13.62
C GLY A 4 16.02 27.10 -14.89
N LEU A 5 17.25 27.33 -15.32
CA LEU A 5 17.54 28.18 -16.49
C LEU A 5 17.38 27.46 -17.83
N VAL A 6 17.49 26.14 -17.85
CA VAL A 6 17.37 25.33 -19.06
C VAL A 6 15.90 25.22 -19.50
N ILE A 7 14.97 25.21 -18.55
CA ILE A 7 13.53 25.10 -18.84
C ILE A 7 12.99 26.39 -19.47
N ILE A 8 13.49 27.55 -19.06
CA ILE A 8 13.07 28.83 -19.60
C ILE A 8 13.59 29.04 -21.03
N GLY A 9 14.78 28.52 -21.33
CA GLY A 9 15.36 28.58 -22.68
C GLY A 9 14.58 27.78 -23.72
N VAL A 10 14.07 26.63 -23.35
CA VAL A 10 13.28 25.77 -24.24
C VAL A 10 11.88 26.37 -24.50
N TYR A 11 11.30 27.03 -23.51
CA TYR A 11 9.98 27.66 -23.65
C TYR A 11 10.01 28.86 -24.61
N GLN A 12 11.11 29.59 -24.67
CA GLN A 12 11.28 30.73 -25.57
C GLN A 12 11.49 30.30 -27.04
N LEU A 13 12.03 29.11 -27.28
CA LEU A 13 12.27 28.64 -28.66
C LEU A 13 10.97 28.20 -29.37
N VAL A 14 10.00 27.72 -28.60
CA VAL A 14 8.71 27.25 -29.15
C VAL A 14 7.80 28.41 -29.54
N GLN A 15 8.01 29.60 -28.97
CA GLN A 15 7.16 30.78 -29.24
C GLN A 15 7.57 31.57 -30.48
N LYS A 16 8.71 31.29 -31.12
CA LYS A 16 9.24 32.10 -32.21
C LYS A 16 8.83 31.66 -33.59
N ASN A 17 8.12 30.56 -33.75
CA ASN A 17 7.66 30.05 -35.05
C ASN A 17 6.12 30.05 -35.17
N GLY A 18 5.48 31.07 -34.59
CA GLY A 18 4.07 31.28 -34.78
C GLY A 18 3.79 32.24 -35.89
N SER A 19 3.76 31.79 -37.10
CA SER A 19 3.07 32.44 -38.20
C SER A 19 2.47 31.38 -39.09
N ASP A 20 1.17 31.42 -39.05
CA ASP A 20 0.22 30.95 -40.03
C ASP A 20 -0.23 29.50 -40.02
N ASN A 21 -1.49 29.47 -39.76
CA ASN A 21 -2.53 28.77 -40.50
C ASN A 21 -3.11 27.51 -39.87
N THR A 22 -4.28 27.78 -39.28
CA THR A 22 -5.44 26.90 -39.37
C THR A 22 -5.17 25.45 -39.71
N ASN A 23 -4.93 24.68 -38.66
CA ASN A 23 -5.53 23.37 -38.59
C ASN A 23 -5.67 23.00 -37.14
N GLU A 24 -6.90 22.74 -36.74
CA GLU A 24 -7.22 22.16 -35.44
C GLU A 24 -6.50 20.84 -35.28
N GLN A 25 -5.21 20.90 -34.89
CA GLN A 25 -4.64 19.79 -34.20
C GLN A 25 -4.86 20.06 -32.74
N THR A 26 -5.81 19.36 -32.19
CA THR A 26 -5.86 19.13 -30.78
C THR A 26 -4.47 18.74 -30.34
N GLU A 27 -3.72 19.73 -29.84
CA GLU A 27 -2.52 19.42 -29.10
C GLU A 27 -2.96 18.47 -27.99
N HIS A 28 -2.64 17.24 -28.22
CA HIS A 28 -2.66 16.26 -27.15
C HIS A 28 -1.60 16.78 -26.17
N VAL A 29 -2.05 17.55 -25.20
CA VAL A 29 -1.22 17.93 -24.06
C VAL A 29 -0.85 16.61 -23.43
N VAL A 30 0.30 16.08 -23.82
CA VAL A 30 0.96 15.05 -23.05
C VAL A 30 1.28 15.73 -21.73
N MET A 31 0.38 15.61 -20.80
CA MET A 31 0.69 15.95 -19.44
C MET A 31 2.00 15.26 -19.11
N PRO A 32 3.01 15.97 -18.61
CA PRO A 32 4.20 15.31 -18.15
C PRO A 32 3.69 14.20 -17.23
N LYS A 33 4.12 12.99 -17.53
CA LYS A 33 3.85 11.83 -16.73
C LYS A 33 4.21 12.27 -15.31
N THR A 34 3.23 12.71 -14.56
CA THR A 34 3.42 13.04 -13.17
C THR A 34 4.12 11.83 -12.63
N GLU A 35 5.33 12.02 -12.13
CA GLU A 35 5.96 10.98 -11.34
C GLU A 35 4.89 10.58 -10.37
N VAL A 36 4.35 9.40 -10.59
CA VAL A 36 3.45 8.78 -9.64
C VAL A 36 4.35 8.62 -8.44
N ARG A 37 4.29 9.57 -7.52
CA ARG A 37 4.75 9.29 -6.17
C ARG A 37 4.11 7.95 -5.87
N PRO A 38 4.85 6.97 -5.40
CA PRO A 38 4.19 5.88 -4.75
C PRO A 38 3.36 6.54 -3.66
N VAL A 39 2.10 6.79 -3.96
CA VAL A 39 1.14 7.05 -2.92
C VAL A 39 1.25 5.78 -2.13
N SER A 40 1.69 5.88 -0.91
CA SER A 40 1.59 4.80 0.04
C SER A 40 0.09 4.69 0.31
N ASP A 41 -0.61 4.11 -0.66
CA ASP A 41 -2.01 3.83 -0.51
C ASP A 41 -2.11 2.71 0.51
N ASP A 42 -2.64 3.07 1.64
CA ASP A 42 -3.02 2.23 2.76
C ASP A 42 -4.44 2.70 3.10
N LEU A 43 -5.40 2.11 2.41
CA LEU A 43 -6.76 2.62 2.35
C LEU A 43 -7.53 2.42 3.65
N ASP A 44 -7.24 1.37 4.40
CA ASP A 44 -7.85 1.08 5.69
C ASP A 44 -6.98 1.52 6.89
N ASN A 45 -5.76 1.99 6.61
CA ASN A 45 -4.79 2.50 7.58
C ASN A 45 -4.37 1.48 8.66
N ASP A 46 -4.22 0.23 8.27
CA ASP A 46 -3.71 -0.80 9.18
C ASP A 46 -2.19 -0.85 9.25
N GLY A 47 -1.52 -0.20 8.29
CA GLY A 47 -0.06 -0.11 8.17
C GLY A 47 0.52 -1.14 7.18
N VAL A 48 -0.31 -1.87 6.45
CA VAL A 48 0.04 -2.66 5.27
C VAL A 48 -0.36 -1.85 4.03
N LEU A 49 0.50 -1.76 3.03
CA LEU A 49 0.18 -0.99 1.82
C LEU A 49 -0.74 -1.77 0.89
N ASP A 50 -1.68 -1.09 0.21
CA ASP A 50 -2.60 -1.69 -0.76
C ASP A 50 -1.92 -2.62 -1.78
N VAL A 51 -0.72 -2.24 -2.23
CA VAL A 51 0.05 -3.08 -3.17
C VAL A 51 0.51 -4.38 -2.52
N LYS A 52 0.84 -4.34 -1.22
CA LYS A 52 1.27 -5.50 -0.46
C LYS A 52 0.10 -6.40 -0.11
N GLU A 53 -1.02 -5.82 0.27
CA GLU A 53 -2.25 -6.54 0.52
C GLU A 53 -2.71 -7.30 -0.73
N LYS A 54 -2.67 -6.64 -1.88
CA LYS A 54 -2.99 -7.28 -3.16
C LYS A 54 -2.07 -8.46 -3.48
N GLU A 55 -0.77 -8.35 -3.19
CA GLU A 55 0.19 -9.45 -3.36
C GLU A 55 -0.13 -10.64 -2.46
N LEU A 56 -0.59 -10.35 -1.24
CA LEU A 56 -0.89 -11.36 -0.21
C LEU A 56 -2.34 -11.85 -0.27
N GLY A 57 -3.20 -11.24 -1.10
CA GLY A 57 -4.62 -11.57 -1.19
C GLY A 57 -5.46 -11.01 -0.05
N LEU A 58 -4.98 -9.95 0.61
CA LEU A 58 -5.65 -9.27 1.71
C LEU A 58 -6.65 -8.22 1.19
N SER A 59 -7.49 -7.74 2.06
CA SER A 59 -8.49 -6.71 1.76
C SER A 59 -7.96 -5.31 2.04
N ASN A 60 -7.67 -4.52 1.03
CA ASN A 60 -7.25 -3.12 1.17
C ASN A 60 -8.34 -2.15 1.70
N ARG A 61 -9.39 -2.66 2.32
CA ARG A 61 -10.49 -1.87 2.90
C ARG A 61 -10.90 -2.37 4.26
N ASN A 62 -10.27 -3.41 4.74
CA ASN A 62 -10.57 -4.03 5.99
C ASN A 62 -9.26 -4.40 6.67
N TYR A 63 -8.93 -3.71 7.71
CA TYR A 63 -7.73 -3.88 8.52
C TYR A 63 -7.56 -5.26 9.17
N ASP A 64 -8.58 -6.09 9.12
CA ASP A 64 -8.68 -7.44 9.64
C ASP A 64 -9.39 -8.27 8.58
N THR A 65 -8.63 -8.88 7.66
CA THR A 65 -9.16 -9.51 6.45
C THR A 65 -10.04 -10.72 6.75
N ASP A 66 -9.66 -11.57 7.70
CA ASP A 66 -10.42 -12.78 8.04
C ASP A 66 -11.40 -12.61 9.21
N GLY A 67 -11.30 -11.51 9.96
CA GLY A 67 -12.25 -11.15 11.00
C GLY A 67 -12.05 -11.86 12.34
N ASP A 68 -10.83 -12.29 12.64
CA ASP A 68 -10.52 -13.01 13.88
C ASP A 68 -10.22 -12.10 15.08
N GLY A 69 -10.03 -10.79 14.82
CA GLY A 69 -9.77 -9.76 15.83
C GLY A 69 -8.31 -9.30 15.88
N LEU A 70 -7.43 -9.83 15.06
CA LEU A 70 -6.10 -9.29 14.80
C LEU A 70 -6.15 -8.43 13.53
N THR A 71 -5.29 -7.44 13.42
CA THR A 71 -5.12 -6.73 12.17
C THR A 71 -4.14 -7.47 11.27
N ASP A 72 -4.31 -7.35 9.95
CA ASP A 72 -3.41 -7.98 8.97
C ASP A 72 -1.94 -7.67 9.27
N LYS A 73 -1.65 -6.43 9.71
CA LYS A 73 -0.32 -6.03 10.14
C LYS A 73 0.16 -6.76 11.40
N GLN A 74 -0.69 -6.93 12.41
CA GLN A 74 -0.31 -7.66 13.63
C GLN A 74 0.03 -9.10 13.33
N GLU A 75 -0.72 -9.71 12.45
CA GLU A 75 -0.51 -11.08 12.01
C GLU A 75 0.82 -11.23 11.26
N LEU A 76 1.08 -10.36 10.28
CA LEU A 76 2.31 -10.40 9.48
C LEU A 76 3.57 -10.08 10.29
N ASP A 77 3.52 -9.06 11.15
CA ASP A 77 4.73 -8.49 11.77
C ASP A 77 4.98 -9.01 13.20
N THR A 78 3.94 -9.41 13.90
CA THR A 78 4.03 -9.71 15.35
C THR A 78 3.82 -11.19 15.64
N TYR A 79 2.76 -11.75 15.10
CA TYR A 79 2.34 -13.10 15.48
C TYR A 79 2.76 -14.18 14.48
N ASN A 80 3.13 -13.80 13.24
CA ASN A 80 3.47 -14.70 12.14
C ASN A 80 2.33 -15.68 11.82
N THR A 81 1.11 -15.17 11.83
CA THR A 81 -0.10 -15.87 11.42
C THR A 81 -0.49 -15.52 9.99
N ASP A 82 -1.49 -16.20 9.46
CA ASP A 82 -2.01 -15.99 8.10
C ASP A 82 -3.23 -15.09 8.14
N PRO A 83 -3.15 -13.83 7.66
CA PRO A 83 -4.25 -12.86 7.74
C PRO A 83 -5.50 -13.24 6.90
N THR A 84 -5.46 -14.38 6.23
CA THR A 84 -6.60 -14.92 5.48
C THR A 84 -7.22 -16.15 6.15
N ASN A 85 -6.69 -16.55 7.30
CA ASN A 85 -7.11 -17.77 7.99
C ASN A 85 -7.26 -17.53 9.50
N THR A 86 -8.47 -17.47 9.98
CA THR A 86 -8.82 -17.21 11.39
C THR A 86 -8.19 -18.16 12.43
N ASP A 87 -7.66 -19.30 12.00
CA ASP A 87 -7.03 -20.34 12.85
C ASP A 87 -5.79 -20.85 12.10
N SER A 88 -4.68 -20.14 12.29
CA SER A 88 -3.46 -20.35 11.52
C SER A 88 -2.77 -21.66 11.78
N ASP A 89 -2.77 -22.17 13.01
CA ASP A 89 -2.15 -23.45 13.37
C ASP A 89 -3.09 -24.65 13.31
N GLY A 90 -4.41 -24.40 13.16
CA GLY A 90 -5.42 -25.43 12.94
C GLY A 90 -5.80 -26.20 14.21
N ASP A 91 -5.61 -25.62 15.38
CA ASP A 91 -5.92 -26.26 16.66
C ASP A 91 -7.39 -26.10 17.09
N GLY A 92 -8.16 -25.27 16.38
CA GLY A 92 -9.59 -25.02 16.61
C GLY A 92 -9.89 -23.77 17.42
N TYR A 93 -8.88 -22.95 17.73
CA TYR A 93 -9.04 -21.63 18.30
C TYR A 93 -8.67 -20.57 17.29
N ALA A 94 -9.34 -19.43 17.33
CA ALA A 94 -9.00 -18.32 16.45
C ALA A 94 -7.74 -17.58 16.96
N ASP A 95 -6.88 -17.12 16.03
CA ASP A 95 -5.62 -16.47 16.37
C ASP A 95 -5.80 -15.28 17.32
N GLY A 96 -6.79 -14.42 17.09
CA GLY A 96 -7.12 -13.32 17.97
C GLY A 96 -7.61 -13.75 19.35
N TYR A 97 -8.33 -14.86 19.44
CA TYR A 97 -8.74 -15.43 20.74
C TYR A 97 -7.53 -15.94 21.52
N GLU A 98 -6.58 -16.61 20.86
CA GLU A 98 -5.38 -17.11 21.49
C GLU A 98 -4.49 -15.98 22.02
N VAL A 99 -4.24 -14.96 21.20
CA VAL A 99 -3.49 -13.77 21.62
C VAL A 99 -4.12 -13.10 22.85
N MET A 100 -5.45 -12.93 22.86
CA MET A 100 -6.17 -12.35 23.98
C MET A 100 -6.00 -13.15 25.27
N ASN A 101 -5.86 -14.47 25.17
CA ASN A 101 -5.69 -15.38 26.29
C ASN A 101 -4.22 -15.72 26.60
N GLY A 102 -3.27 -15.14 25.85
CA GLY A 102 -1.84 -15.32 26.07
C GLY A 102 -1.26 -16.61 25.52
N PHE A 103 -1.94 -17.19 24.52
CA PHE A 103 -1.48 -18.36 23.78
C PHE A 103 -0.82 -17.96 22.47
N ASN A 104 -0.02 -18.83 21.91
CA ASN A 104 0.69 -18.61 20.66
C ASN A 104 -0.19 -19.02 19.46
N PRO A 105 -0.67 -18.09 18.64
CA PRO A 105 -1.59 -18.38 17.53
C PRO A 105 -0.89 -19.08 16.33
N ALA A 106 0.41 -19.16 16.34
CA ALA A 106 1.17 -19.82 15.28
C ALA A 106 1.67 -21.23 15.68
N GLY A 107 1.19 -21.77 16.80
CA GLY A 107 1.57 -23.09 17.28
C GLY A 107 1.44 -23.26 18.79
N ASP A 108 1.85 -24.42 19.26
CA ASP A 108 1.68 -24.80 20.67
C ASP A 108 2.34 -23.83 21.66
N GLY A 109 1.64 -23.55 22.75
CA GLY A 109 2.20 -22.93 23.94
C GLY A 109 1.69 -21.52 24.22
N LYS A 110 2.46 -20.76 24.99
CA LYS A 110 2.13 -19.39 25.39
C LYS A 110 2.86 -18.38 24.54
N LEU A 111 2.24 -17.23 24.32
CA LEU A 111 2.90 -16.08 23.74
C LEU A 111 4.17 -15.73 24.55
N PRO A 112 5.29 -15.46 23.89
CA PRO A 112 6.45 -14.87 24.55
C PRO A 112 6.10 -13.57 25.25
N GLU A 113 6.71 -13.32 26.42
CA GLU A 113 6.41 -12.14 27.24
C GLU A 113 6.76 -10.80 26.55
N ASP A 114 7.59 -10.84 25.53
CA ASP A 114 8.04 -9.69 24.74
C ASP A 114 7.10 -9.31 23.57
N THR A 115 6.04 -10.08 23.35
CA THR A 115 5.03 -9.82 22.30
C THR A 115 3.79 -9.08 22.79
N LYS A 116 3.79 -8.61 24.04
CA LYS A 116 2.66 -7.89 24.65
C LYS A 116 2.78 -6.38 24.52
#